data_826cd7515c56b616879f864aaee3ecdc
#
_entry.id   826cd7515c56b616879f864aaee3ecdc
#
_cell.length_a   1.000
_cell.length_b   1.000
_cell.length_c   1.000
_cell.angle_alpha   90.00
_cell.angle_beta   90.00
_cell.angle_gamma   90.00
#
_symmetry.space_group_name_H-M   'P 1'
#
loop_
_entity.id
_entity.type
_entity.pdbx_description
1 polymer ?
#
loop_
_entity_poly.entity_id
_entity_poly.type
_entity_poly.pdbx_seq_one_letter_code
_entity_poly.pdbx_strand_id
1 'polypeptide(L)'
;MKQIAATLVVALAVIGATRAAHAQTGKPVTIVDANLVTEADLAKLPHMNAALAKAVTAKRPFKTIKDLDNALSSLTKEQRTELYAKLFVPINLNTATDEEILLIPGVGNRMLREFKEYRPYTALAQFHREIGKYVDNTELARLEQYVFVPIQK
;
A
#
# COMPACT_ATOMS: atom_id res chain seq x y z
N MET A 1 -37.29 10.39 62.18
CA MET A 1 -35.85 10.11 61.98
C MET A 1 -35.73 9.30 60.70
N LYS A 2 -35.45 9.93 59.60
CA LYS A 2 -35.30 9.27 58.28
C LYS A 2 -33.92 9.61 57.72
N GLN A 3 -33.06 8.63 57.59
CA GLN A 3 -31.73 8.78 56.97
C GLN A 3 -31.88 8.71 55.49
N ILE A 4 -31.36 9.70 54.80
CA ILE A 4 -31.30 9.78 53.35
C ILE A 4 -29.88 9.35 52.97
N ALA A 5 -29.75 8.18 52.34
CA ALA A 5 -28.48 7.70 51.74
C ALA A 5 -28.22 8.41 50.41
N ALA A 6 -27.13 9.14 50.32
CA ALA A 6 -26.68 9.76 49.10
C ALA A 6 -25.87 8.75 48.29
N THR A 7 -26.38 8.38 47.14
CA THR A 7 -25.68 7.51 46.17
C THR A 7 -24.74 8.35 45.33
N LEU A 8 -23.45 8.09 45.48
CA LEU A 8 -22.40 8.71 44.69
C LEU A 8 -22.29 8.01 43.30
N VAL A 9 -22.67 8.69 42.25
CA VAL A 9 -22.47 8.22 40.88
C VAL A 9 -21.08 8.62 40.41
N VAL A 10 -20.19 7.67 40.30
CA VAL A 10 -18.87 7.86 39.69
C VAL A 10 -19.01 7.78 38.17
N ALA A 11 -18.92 8.92 37.50
CA ALA A 11 -18.87 8.98 36.04
C ALA A 11 -17.48 8.61 35.58
N LEU A 12 -17.37 7.45 34.94
CA LEU A 12 -16.14 7.00 34.28
C LEU A 12 -15.99 7.73 32.95
N ALA A 13 -15.08 8.69 32.88
CA ALA A 13 -14.73 9.37 31.63
C ALA A 13 -13.89 8.43 30.76
N VAL A 14 -14.48 7.92 29.68
CA VAL A 14 -13.77 7.19 28.63
C VAL A 14 -13.02 8.22 27.78
N ILE A 15 -11.71 8.29 27.97
CA ILE A 15 -10.83 9.08 27.10
C ILE A 15 -10.71 8.33 25.78
N GLY A 16 -11.53 8.73 24.80
CA GLY A 16 -11.42 8.26 23.43
C GLY A 16 -10.12 8.80 22.80
N ALA A 17 -9.17 7.92 22.55
CA ALA A 17 -8.01 8.25 21.76
C ALA A 17 -8.45 8.59 20.32
N THR A 18 -8.50 9.86 19.99
CA THR A 18 -8.70 10.32 18.61
C THR A 18 -7.47 9.95 17.78
N ARG A 19 -7.58 8.89 16.98
CA ARG A 19 -6.63 8.66 15.89
C ARG A 19 -6.71 9.85 14.97
N ALA A 20 -5.62 10.61 14.88
CA ALA A 20 -5.46 11.64 13.87
C ALA A 20 -5.58 10.98 12.49
N ALA A 21 -6.70 11.22 11.81
CA ALA A 21 -6.87 10.84 10.42
C ALA A 21 -5.88 11.69 9.62
N HIS A 22 -4.89 11.07 9.02
CA HIS A 22 -4.06 11.72 8.02
C HIS A 22 -4.98 12.07 6.85
N ALA A 23 -5.13 13.35 6.57
CA ALA A 23 -5.89 13.83 5.44
C ALA A 23 -5.20 13.34 4.17
N GLN A 24 -5.81 12.35 3.50
CA GLN A 24 -5.38 11.91 2.18
C GLN A 24 -5.84 12.94 1.16
N THR A 25 -4.91 13.59 0.50
CA THR A 25 -5.17 14.48 -0.63
C THR A 25 -5.31 13.62 -1.89
N GLY A 26 -6.55 13.43 -2.35
CA GLY A 26 -6.89 12.70 -3.58
C GLY A 26 -7.93 11.60 -3.36
N LYS A 27 -8.55 11.10 -4.44
CA LYS A 27 -9.43 9.92 -4.36
C LYS A 27 -8.59 8.74 -3.83
N PRO A 28 -9.03 8.08 -2.75
CA PRO A 28 -8.27 6.96 -2.21
C PRO A 28 -8.25 5.81 -3.23
N VAL A 29 -7.15 5.65 -3.93
CA VAL A 29 -6.88 4.41 -4.67
C VAL A 29 -6.42 3.40 -3.64
N THR A 30 -7.31 2.52 -3.23
CA THR A 30 -6.96 1.47 -2.26
C THR A 30 -6.26 0.35 -3.00
N ILE A 31 -4.93 0.31 -2.88
CA ILE A 31 -4.11 -0.81 -3.33
C ILE A 31 -3.86 -1.68 -2.11
N VAL A 32 -4.28 -2.94 -2.19
CA VAL A 32 -4.10 -3.87 -1.07
C VAL A 32 -2.73 -4.55 -1.15
N ASP A 33 -2.10 -4.75 0.02
CA ASP A 33 -0.85 -5.49 0.11
C ASP A 33 -1.13 -6.99 -0.13
N ALA A 34 -0.41 -7.57 -1.09
CA ALA A 34 -0.54 -8.97 -1.46
C ALA A 34 -0.23 -9.94 -0.31
N ASN A 35 0.54 -9.52 0.68
CA ASN A 35 0.84 -10.33 1.87
C ASN A 35 -0.26 -10.28 2.94
N LEU A 36 -1.10 -9.24 2.94
CA LEU A 36 -2.06 -8.97 4.02
C LEU A 36 -3.51 -9.23 3.63
N VAL A 37 -3.87 -9.11 2.34
CA VAL A 37 -5.24 -9.30 1.84
C VAL A 37 -5.74 -10.72 2.13
N THR A 38 -7.01 -10.88 2.52
CA THR A 38 -7.59 -12.20 2.74
C THR A 38 -7.73 -12.98 1.43
N GLU A 39 -7.73 -14.32 1.47
CA GLU A 39 -7.95 -15.15 0.28
C GLU A 39 -9.30 -14.85 -0.37
N ALA A 40 -10.35 -14.63 0.45
CA ALA A 40 -11.69 -14.30 -0.04
C ALA A 40 -11.75 -12.96 -0.77
N ASP A 41 -11.02 -11.95 -0.28
CA ASP A 41 -10.97 -10.64 -0.94
C ASP A 41 -10.04 -10.66 -2.16
N LEU A 42 -8.96 -11.44 -2.11
CA LEU A 42 -8.09 -11.67 -3.25
C LEU A 42 -8.84 -12.29 -4.43
N ALA A 43 -9.73 -13.26 -4.17
CA ALA A 43 -10.55 -13.92 -5.20
C ALA A 43 -11.55 -12.97 -5.92
N LYS A 44 -11.86 -11.81 -5.32
CA LYS A 44 -12.77 -10.79 -5.89
C LYS A 44 -12.06 -9.78 -6.80
N LEU A 45 -10.72 -9.76 -6.79
CA LEU A 45 -9.94 -8.81 -7.57
C LEU A 45 -9.99 -9.16 -9.08
N PRO A 46 -9.71 -8.19 -9.97
CA PRO A 46 -9.68 -8.44 -11.41
C PRO A 46 -8.79 -9.63 -11.78
N HIS A 47 -9.25 -10.47 -12.68
CA HIS A 47 -8.55 -11.66 -13.20
C HIS A 47 -8.22 -12.73 -12.15
N MET A 48 -8.70 -12.58 -10.91
CA MET A 48 -8.54 -13.57 -9.84
C MET A 48 -9.77 -14.49 -9.77
N ASN A 49 -9.55 -15.66 -9.19
CA ASN A 49 -10.61 -16.63 -8.82
C ASN A 49 -10.14 -17.38 -7.56
N ALA A 50 -11.01 -18.20 -6.97
CA ALA A 50 -10.73 -18.91 -5.74
C ALA A 50 -9.49 -19.82 -5.82
N ALA A 51 -9.29 -20.51 -6.94
CA ALA A 51 -8.15 -21.40 -7.13
C ALA A 51 -6.82 -20.62 -7.19
N LEU A 52 -6.79 -19.51 -7.95
CA LEU A 52 -5.61 -18.66 -8.06
C LEU A 52 -5.33 -17.91 -6.74
N ALA A 53 -6.38 -17.43 -6.06
CA ALA A 53 -6.25 -16.79 -4.75
C ALA A 53 -5.61 -17.73 -3.72
N LYS A 54 -6.06 -18.98 -3.65
CA LYS A 54 -5.47 -20.03 -2.81
C LYS A 54 -4.01 -20.30 -3.18
N ALA A 55 -3.69 -20.43 -4.47
CA ALA A 55 -2.33 -20.66 -4.94
C ALA A 55 -1.38 -19.52 -4.60
N VAL A 56 -1.83 -18.26 -4.71
CA VAL A 56 -1.09 -17.05 -4.33
C VAL A 56 -0.89 -17.00 -2.81
N THR A 57 -1.94 -17.23 -2.04
CA THR A 57 -1.88 -17.22 -0.56
C THR A 57 -0.90 -18.25 -0.03
N ALA A 58 -0.85 -19.44 -0.63
CA ALA A 58 0.06 -20.51 -0.23
C ALA A 58 1.55 -20.19 -0.47
N LYS A 59 1.86 -19.20 -1.32
CA LYS A 59 3.24 -18.78 -1.63
C LYS A 59 3.74 -17.61 -0.76
N ARG A 60 2.92 -17.10 0.14
CA ARG A 60 3.31 -16.02 1.06
C ARG A 60 4.36 -16.50 2.08
N PRO A 61 5.23 -15.59 2.57
CA PRO A 61 5.28 -14.15 2.26
C PRO A 61 6.06 -13.86 0.96
N PHE A 62 5.56 -12.92 0.16
CA PHE A 62 6.30 -12.35 -0.97
C PHE A 62 7.28 -11.30 -0.45
N LYS A 63 8.56 -11.48 -0.72
CA LYS A 63 9.59 -10.51 -0.34
C LYS A 63 9.64 -9.33 -1.30
N THR A 64 9.31 -9.57 -2.56
CA THR A 64 9.33 -8.58 -3.63
C THR A 64 8.08 -8.69 -4.50
N ILE A 65 7.78 -7.65 -5.26
CA ILE A 65 6.73 -7.70 -6.27
C ILE A 65 7.03 -8.73 -7.37
N LYS A 66 8.30 -9.03 -7.64
CA LYS A 66 8.70 -10.08 -8.58
C LYS A 66 8.28 -11.48 -8.12
N ASP A 67 8.29 -11.74 -6.82
CA ASP A 67 7.80 -13.02 -6.29
C ASP A 67 6.30 -13.19 -6.56
N LEU A 68 5.53 -12.11 -6.39
CA LEU A 68 4.11 -12.09 -6.75
C LEU A 68 3.91 -12.23 -8.26
N ASP A 69 4.69 -11.51 -9.07
CA ASP A 69 4.62 -11.57 -10.53
C ASP A 69 4.85 -13.01 -11.04
N ASN A 70 5.82 -13.71 -10.47
CA ASN A 70 6.08 -15.11 -10.76
C ASN A 70 4.92 -16.04 -10.31
N ALA A 71 4.29 -15.74 -9.17
CA ALA A 71 3.14 -16.49 -8.69
C ALA A 71 1.89 -16.31 -9.58
N LEU A 72 1.82 -15.21 -10.32
CA LEU A 72 0.74 -14.84 -11.24
C LEU A 72 1.10 -15.11 -12.72
N SER A 73 2.10 -15.95 -13.00
CA SER A 73 2.58 -16.24 -14.35
C SER A 73 1.52 -16.86 -15.29
N SER A 74 0.42 -17.39 -14.74
CA SER A 74 -0.73 -17.87 -15.52
C SER A 74 -1.56 -16.74 -16.13
N LEU A 75 -1.43 -15.50 -15.64
CA LEU A 75 -2.08 -14.31 -16.19
C LEU A 75 -1.21 -13.68 -17.27
N THR A 76 -1.86 -13.06 -18.28
CA THR A 76 -1.14 -12.27 -19.27
C THR A 76 -0.52 -11.02 -18.64
N LYS A 77 0.41 -10.37 -19.33
CA LYS A 77 1.02 -9.13 -18.85
C LYS A 77 -0.03 -8.04 -18.61
N GLU A 78 -0.99 -7.90 -19.51
CA GLU A 78 -2.09 -6.94 -19.44
C GLU A 78 -2.97 -7.20 -18.22
N GLN A 79 -3.36 -8.46 -18.01
CA GLN A 79 -4.15 -8.87 -16.83
C GLN A 79 -3.41 -8.59 -15.52
N ARG A 80 -2.09 -8.85 -15.45
CA ARG A 80 -1.29 -8.50 -14.28
C ARG A 80 -1.23 -6.98 -14.07
N THR A 81 -1.07 -6.20 -15.13
CA THR A 81 -1.06 -4.73 -15.04
C THR A 81 -2.37 -4.18 -14.46
N GLU A 82 -3.52 -4.70 -14.90
CA GLU A 82 -4.82 -4.33 -14.36
C GLU A 82 -4.98 -4.77 -12.89
N LEU A 83 -4.51 -5.97 -12.55
CA LEU A 83 -4.52 -6.46 -11.19
C LEU A 83 -3.64 -5.59 -10.27
N TYR A 84 -2.46 -5.16 -10.73
CA TYR A 84 -1.53 -4.34 -9.94
C TYR A 84 -2.05 -2.94 -9.64
N ALA A 85 -3.08 -2.48 -10.33
CA ALA A 85 -3.83 -1.28 -9.94
C ALA A 85 -4.66 -1.47 -8.66
N LYS A 86 -4.78 -2.71 -8.14
CA LYS A 86 -5.56 -3.07 -6.95
C LYS A 86 -4.79 -3.90 -5.92
N LEU A 87 -3.76 -4.62 -6.34
CA LEU A 87 -2.97 -5.55 -5.55
C LEU A 87 -1.48 -5.32 -5.82
N PHE A 88 -0.67 -5.16 -4.80
CA PHE A 88 0.77 -5.00 -4.99
C PHE A 88 1.57 -5.50 -3.78
N VAL A 89 2.87 -5.70 -3.94
CA VAL A 89 3.84 -5.81 -2.85
C VAL A 89 4.64 -4.51 -2.86
N PRO A 90 4.49 -3.62 -1.85
CA PRO A 90 5.19 -2.35 -1.84
C PRO A 90 6.70 -2.51 -2.00
N ILE A 91 7.33 -1.65 -2.80
CA ILE A 91 8.76 -1.71 -3.08
C ILE A 91 9.55 -0.72 -2.23
N ASN A 92 10.75 -1.12 -1.82
CA ASN A 92 11.69 -0.24 -1.14
C ASN A 92 12.29 0.75 -2.15
N LEU A 93 12.03 2.04 -1.99
CA LEU A 93 12.52 3.09 -2.89
C LEU A 93 14.04 3.05 -3.08
N ASN A 94 14.80 2.62 -2.06
CA ASN A 94 16.27 2.66 -2.12
C ASN A 94 16.89 1.44 -2.82
N THR A 95 16.21 0.29 -2.82
CA THR A 95 16.78 -0.97 -3.29
C THR A 95 16.02 -1.61 -4.45
N ALA A 96 14.81 -1.13 -4.75
CA ALA A 96 14.00 -1.68 -5.83
C ALA A 96 14.75 -1.66 -7.16
N THR A 97 14.67 -2.77 -7.89
CA THR A 97 15.25 -2.92 -9.22
C THR A 97 14.44 -2.15 -10.27
N ASP A 98 15.01 -1.94 -11.45
CA ASP A 98 14.33 -1.31 -12.57
C ASP A 98 13.06 -2.07 -12.96
N GLU A 99 13.15 -3.41 -12.96
CA GLU A 99 12.01 -4.28 -13.26
C GLU A 99 10.88 -4.13 -12.25
N GLU A 100 11.19 -4.05 -10.93
CA GLU A 100 10.19 -3.87 -9.88
C GLU A 100 9.49 -2.53 -9.99
N ILE A 101 10.22 -1.46 -10.26
CA ILE A 101 9.66 -0.11 -10.46
C ILE A 101 8.75 -0.09 -11.70
N LEU A 102 9.14 -0.76 -12.79
CA LEU A 102 8.36 -0.84 -14.03
C LEU A 102 7.09 -1.71 -13.91
N LEU A 103 6.95 -2.50 -12.85
CA LEU A 103 5.70 -3.21 -12.56
C LEU A 103 4.62 -2.31 -11.95
N ILE A 104 4.97 -1.11 -11.48
CA ILE A 104 3.98 -0.13 -11.03
C ILE A 104 3.17 0.35 -12.25
N PRO A 105 1.84 0.17 -12.28
CA PRO A 105 1.01 0.61 -13.40
C PRO A 105 1.20 2.09 -13.73
N GLY A 106 1.42 2.41 -15.00
CA GLY A 106 1.63 3.77 -15.48
C GLY A 106 3.06 4.31 -15.32
N VAL A 107 3.94 3.58 -14.63
CA VAL A 107 5.35 3.97 -14.52
C VAL A 107 6.12 3.49 -15.76
N GLY A 108 6.68 4.44 -16.50
CA GLY A 108 7.56 4.18 -17.65
C GLY A 108 9.01 4.59 -17.36
N ASN A 109 9.87 4.44 -18.37
CA ASN A 109 11.32 4.69 -18.24
C ASN A 109 11.68 6.11 -17.74
N ARG A 110 10.83 7.11 -18.02
CA ARG A 110 11.04 8.47 -17.50
C ARG A 110 10.92 8.48 -15.98
N MET A 111 9.80 8.00 -15.45
CA MET A 111 9.55 7.97 -14.01
C MET A 111 10.50 7.01 -13.28
N LEU A 112 10.89 5.91 -13.92
CA LEU A 112 11.94 5.01 -13.41
C LEU A 112 13.24 5.77 -13.13
N ARG A 113 13.70 6.65 -14.05
CA ARG A 113 14.90 7.47 -13.84
C ARG A 113 14.73 8.41 -12.65
N GLU A 114 13.59 9.10 -12.56
CA GLU A 114 13.31 10.02 -11.46
C GLU A 114 13.30 9.30 -10.10
N PHE A 115 12.73 8.09 -10.01
CA PHE A 115 12.75 7.29 -8.77
C PHE A 115 14.17 6.95 -8.33
N LYS A 116 15.08 6.74 -9.25
CA LYS A 116 16.47 6.35 -8.96
C LYS A 116 17.39 7.55 -8.72
N GLU A 117 17.14 8.68 -9.38
CA GLU A 117 17.98 9.87 -9.30
C GLU A 117 18.06 10.44 -7.89
N TYR A 118 16.97 10.37 -7.14
CA TYR A 118 16.90 10.94 -5.79
C TYR A 118 17.29 9.97 -4.65
N ARG A 119 17.83 8.80 -4.99
CA ARG A 119 18.36 7.86 -3.97
C ARG A 119 19.64 8.41 -3.34
N PRO A 120 19.81 8.20 -2.01
CA PRO A 120 18.94 7.49 -1.08
C PRO A 120 17.78 8.35 -0.57
N TYR A 121 16.59 7.77 -0.51
CA TYR A 121 15.44 8.36 0.18
C TYR A 121 15.58 8.12 1.68
N THR A 122 15.43 9.20 2.46
CA THR A 122 15.48 9.14 3.93
C THR A 122 14.08 9.18 4.56
N ALA A 123 13.08 9.68 3.82
CA ALA A 123 11.69 9.74 4.23
C ALA A 123 10.75 9.84 3.02
N LEU A 124 9.47 9.47 3.18
CA LEU A 124 8.44 9.67 2.14
C LEU A 124 8.24 11.16 1.79
N ALA A 125 8.50 12.07 2.72
CA ALA A 125 8.46 13.51 2.44
C ALA A 125 9.45 13.93 1.34
N GLN A 126 10.62 13.27 1.24
CA GLN A 126 11.55 13.49 0.13
C GLN A 126 10.95 12.99 -1.19
N PHE A 127 10.34 11.82 -1.20
CA PHE A 127 9.64 11.28 -2.38
C PHE A 127 8.55 12.26 -2.85
N HIS A 128 7.72 12.77 -1.93
CA HIS A 128 6.69 13.75 -2.28
C HIS A 128 7.27 15.02 -2.91
N ARG A 129 8.34 15.56 -2.34
CA ARG A 129 8.98 16.79 -2.84
C ARG A 129 9.60 16.57 -4.23
N GLU A 130 10.28 15.46 -4.43
CA GLU A 130 11.03 15.23 -5.68
C GLU A 130 10.12 14.74 -6.80
N ILE A 131 9.30 13.73 -6.55
CA ILE A 131 8.41 13.15 -7.57
C ILE A 131 7.22 14.06 -7.86
N GLY A 132 6.74 14.82 -6.88
CA GLY A 132 5.69 15.82 -7.07
C GLY A 132 6.04 16.94 -8.08
N LYS A 133 7.30 17.06 -8.50
CA LYS A 133 7.72 17.97 -9.59
C LYS A 133 7.25 17.48 -10.98
N TYR A 134 6.95 16.19 -11.10
CA TYR A 134 6.68 15.52 -12.38
C TYR A 134 5.25 15.05 -12.55
N VAL A 135 4.48 15.00 -11.47
CA VAL A 135 3.11 14.49 -11.43
C VAL A 135 2.23 15.41 -10.58
N ASP A 136 0.91 15.34 -10.78
CA ASP A 136 -0.04 16.03 -9.92
C ASP A 136 -0.22 15.31 -8.56
N ASN A 137 -0.93 15.96 -7.64
CA ASN A 137 -1.15 15.42 -6.30
C ASN A 137 -1.93 14.10 -6.29
N THR A 138 -2.82 13.88 -7.25
CA THR A 138 -3.61 12.64 -7.37
C THR A 138 -2.71 11.47 -7.75
N GLU A 139 -1.86 11.70 -8.75
CA GLU A 139 -0.90 10.69 -9.20
C GLU A 139 0.20 10.45 -8.14
N LEU A 140 0.66 11.49 -7.46
CA LEU A 140 1.62 11.37 -6.37
C LEU A 140 1.07 10.48 -5.24
N ALA A 141 -0.18 10.74 -4.79
CA ALA A 141 -0.86 9.94 -3.79
C ALA A 141 -1.10 8.49 -4.24
N ARG A 142 -1.30 8.27 -5.54
CA ARG A 142 -1.38 6.92 -6.12
C ARG A 142 -0.03 6.22 -6.06
N LEU A 143 1.04 6.85 -6.51
CA LEU A 143 2.40 6.29 -6.53
C LEU A 143 2.92 5.97 -5.13
N GLU A 144 2.57 6.79 -4.13
CA GLU A 144 2.94 6.56 -2.73
C GLU A 144 2.48 5.20 -2.20
N GLN A 145 1.33 4.68 -2.69
CA GLN A 145 0.80 3.40 -2.22
C GLN A 145 1.64 2.18 -2.67
N TYR A 146 2.51 2.36 -3.65
CA TYR A 146 3.38 1.29 -4.19
C TYR A 146 4.75 1.23 -3.53
N VAL A 147 5.11 2.21 -2.71
CA VAL A 147 6.49 2.40 -2.27
C VAL A 147 6.59 2.55 -0.76
N PHE A 148 7.75 2.27 -0.21
CA PHE A 148 8.09 2.62 1.15
C PHE A 148 9.57 3.02 1.28
N VAL A 149 9.87 3.77 2.34
CA VAL A 149 11.23 4.08 2.77
C VAL A 149 11.47 3.38 4.10
N PRO A 150 12.50 2.53 4.23
CA PRO A 150 12.82 1.88 5.50
C PRO A 150 13.15 2.91 6.59
N ILE A 151 12.68 2.66 7.80
CA ILE A 151 13.07 3.47 8.96
C ILE A 151 14.57 3.23 9.22
N GLN A 152 15.36 4.29 9.14
CA GLN A 152 16.76 4.24 9.54
C GLN A 152 16.82 4.09 11.08
N LYS A 153 17.48 3.02 11.54
CA LYS A 153 17.71 2.79 12.98
C LYS A 153 18.96 3.52 13.42
#